data_81c30da949813a4f9dbef83b84b0abde
#
_entry.id   81c30da949813a4f9dbef83b84b0abde
#
_cell.length_a   1.000
_cell.length_b   1.000
_cell.length_c   1.000
_cell.angle_alpha   90.00
_cell.angle_beta   90.00
_cell.angle_gamma   90.00
#
_symmetry.space_group_name_H-M   'P 1'
#
loop_
_entity.id
_entity.type
_entity.pdbx_description
1 polymer ?
#
loop_
_entity_poly.entity_id
_entity_poly.type
_entity_poly.pdbx_seq_one_letter_code
_entity_poly.pdbx_strand_id
1 'polypeptide(L)'
;MTLEHSPPGRSTGPAPPVQRRRDADLPQIDLPTAPQPAPAFERQFFACLAAQGRVRLVLDEGDSLAGRVEGVDDDGAPLWSQDLAEVAAAIPCFTAGTSIMTAAGPVPVEDLRPGDRIITRDAGAQPLLWSGQRDFCWRALGLLPMLRPVRVSPGVLGPGLPARDMLLSPNHLLLAERPATADSPAEEMFLPARDLLGQPGIDVAPLTEVRYLHLLLDRHHAILSEGCWSESLRPDPAAMVGLTEASRSALAGAGFGMDPAPSCRAIAGPRAA
;
A
#
# COMPACT_ATOMS: atom_id res chain seq x y z
N MET A 1 5.40 -27.57 -51.55
CA MET A 1 5.24 -26.10 -51.54
C MET A 1 4.58 -25.74 -50.20
N THR A 2 5.39 -25.52 -49.18
CA THR A 2 4.98 -25.33 -47.77
C THR A 2 5.17 -23.85 -47.48
N LEU A 3 4.07 -23.13 -47.22
CA LEU A 3 4.11 -21.70 -46.87
C LEU A 3 4.34 -21.60 -45.35
N GLU A 4 5.54 -21.13 -44.98
CA GLU A 4 5.86 -20.70 -43.62
C GLU A 4 5.14 -19.37 -43.32
N HIS A 5 4.31 -19.38 -42.29
CA HIS A 5 3.71 -18.18 -41.72
C HIS A 5 4.62 -17.64 -40.60
N SER A 6 5.29 -16.53 -40.86
CA SER A 6 6.00 -15.75 -39.85
C SER A 6 4.99 -14.91 -39.08
N PRO A 7 5.09 -14.83 -37.73
CA PRO A 7 4.23 -13.94 -36.93
C PRO A 7 4.64 -12.48 -37.11
N PRO A 8 3.69 -11.52 -37.02
CA PRO A 8 3.97 -10.09 -37.18
C PRO A 8 4.87 -9.59 -36.03
N GLY A 9 5.96 -8.93 -36.41
CA GLY A 9 6.89 -8.28 -35.49
C GLY A 9 6.19 -7.23 -34.62
N ARG A 10 6.41 -7.30 -33.32
CA ARG A 10 6.03 -6.21 -32.38
C ARG A 10 6.84 -4.97 -32.72
N SER A 11 6.14 -3.90 -33.10
CA SER A 11 6.72 -2.57 -33.26
C SER A 11 7.22 -2.07 -31.90
N THR A 12 8.53 -2.04 -31.70
CA THR A 12 9.20 -1.39 -30.58
C THR A 12 9.34 0.11 -30.91
N GLY A 13 8.25 0.87 -30.73
CA GLY A 13 8.36 2.31 -30.61
C GLY A 13 9.09 2.65 -29.30
N PRO A 14 9.94 3.72 -29.27
CA PRO A 14 10.61 4.11 -28.04
C PRO A 14 9.56 4.48 -27.00
N ALA A 15 9.68 3.86 -25.80
CA ALA A 15 8.88 4.23 -24.65
C ALA A 15 9.04 5.75 -24.38
N PRO A 16 7.95 6.47 -24.09
CA PRO A 16 8.06 7.89 -23.78
C PRO A 16 8.97 8.08 -22.56
N PRO A 17 9.85 9.09 -22.58
CA PRO A 17 10.83 9.29 -21.52
C PRO A 17 10.11 9.53 -20.19
N VAL A 18 10.32 8.62 -19.24
CA VAL A 18 9.79 8.63 -17.87
C VAL A 18 10.13 9.94 -17.13
N GLN A 19 11.14 10.63 -17.59
CA GLN A 19 11.67 11.84 -16.97
C GLN A 19 10.75 13.07 -17.03
N ARG A 20 9.79 13.13 -17.97
CA ARG A 20 8.85 14.27 -18.10
C ARG A 20 7.66 14.22 -17.14
N ARG A 21 7.43 13.09 -16.43
CA ARG A 21 6.34 12.98 -15.47
C ARG A 21 6.71 13.36 -14.03
N ARG A 22 7.96 13.79 -13.78
CA ARG A 22 8.40 14.17 -12.43
C ARG A 22 7.78 15.46 -11.93
N ASP A 23 7.46 16.39 -12.80
CA ASP A 23 7.15 17.78 -12.40
C ASP A 23 5.69 18.21 -12.62
N ALA A 24 4.84 17.37 -13.21
CA ALA A 24 3.54 17.83 -13.71
C ALA A 24 2.30 17.25 -13.05
N ASP A 25 2.38 16.17 -12.23
CA ASP A 25 1.19 15.35 -12.02
C ASP A 25 1.00 14.85 -10.57
N LEU A 26 1.33 15.65 -9.56
CA LEU A 26 0.83 15.36 -8.21
C LEU A 26 -0.55 15.99 -8.03
N PRO A 27 -1.54 15.22 -7.55
CA PRO A 27 -2.83 15.79 -7.22
C PRO A 27 -2.64 16.84 -6.12
N GLN A 28 -3.08 18.07 -6.40
CA GLN A 28 -3.32 19.05 -5.35
C GLN A 28 -4.62 18.63 -4.67
N ILE A 29 -4.50 18.02 -3.52
CA ILE A 29 -5.63 17.57 -2.74
C ILE A 29 -5.85 18.57 -1.61
N ASP A 30 -7.06 19.09 -1.49
CA ASP A 30 -7.49 19.78 -0.28
C ASP A 30 -7.42 18.78 0.87
N LEU A 31 -6.40 18.96 1.72
CA LEU A 31 -6.19 18.10 2.86
C LEU A 31 -7.40 18.19 3.79
N PRO A 32 -7.94 17.06 4.24
CA PRO A 32 -9.01 17.08 5.23
C PRO A 32 -8.57 17.91 6.44
N THR A 33 -9.46 18.77 6.89
CA THR A 33 -9.21 19.75 7.96
C THR A 33 -8.90 19.10 9.32
N ALA A 34 -9.15 17.80 9.45
CA ALA A 34 -8.81 17.01 10.62
C ALA A 34 -8.24 15.65 10.17
N PRO A 35 -6.93 15.44 10.30
CA PRO A 35 -6.34 14.13 10.01
C PRO A 35 -6.90 13.08 10.97
N GLN A 36 -7.25 11.93 10.43
CA GLN A 36 -7.62 10.77 11.25
C GLN A 36 -6.39 10.32 12.05
N PRO A 37 -6.52 10.04 13.34
CA PRO A 37 -5.40 9.54 14.13
C PRO A 37 -4.89 8.22 13.52
N ALA A 38 -3.57 8.01 13.55
CA ALA A 38 -2.98 6.72 13.21
C ALA A 38 -3.75 5.59 13.92
N PRO A 39 -3.97 4.44 13.28
CA PRO A 39 -4.69 3.33 13.88
C PRO A 39 -4.20 3.08 15.31
N ALA A 40 -5.11 2.85 16.24
CA ALA A 40 -4.77 2.65 17.66
C ALA A 40 -3.69 1.56 17.82
N PHE A 41 -3.75 0.55 16.96
CA PHE A 41 -2.76 -0.51 16.86
C PHE A 41 -1.35 0.01 16.62
N GLU A 42 -1.12 0.84 15.60
CA GLU A 42 0.24 1.33 15.29
C GLU A 42 0.85 2.06 16.49
N ARG A 43 0.08 2.92 17.15
CA ARG A 43 0.56 3.65 18.33
C ARG A 43 0.93 2.72 19.48
N GLN A 44 0.06 1.74 19.77
CA GLN A 44 0.29 0.77 20.85
C GLN A 44 1.44 -0.18 20.54
N PHE A 45 1.53 -0.62 19.28
CA PHE A 45 2.58 -1.50 18.80
C PHE A 45 3.97 -0.84 18.96
N PHE A 46 4.14 0.37 18.41
CA PHE A 46 5.43 1.07 18.53
C PHE A 46 5.75 1.49 19.97
N ALA A 47 4.74 1.84 20.77
CA ALA A 47 4.96 2.10 22.20
C ALA A 47 5.44 0.85 22.95
N CYS A 48 4.88 -0.33 22.63
CA CYS A 48 5.32 -1.59 23.19
C CYS A 48 6.77 -1.92 22.81
N LEU A 49 7.14 -1.77 21.53
CA LEU A 49 8.51 -1.99 21.07
C LEU A 49 9.49 -1.01 21.73
N ALA A 50 9.12 0.26 21.85
CA ALA A 50 9.96 1.28 22.51
C ALA A 50 10.17 0.99 23.99
N ALA A 51 9.23 0.32 24.66
CA ALA A 51 9.33 -0.14 26.05
C ALA A 51 10.02 -1.50 26.19
N GLN A 52 10.64 -2.02 25.13
CA GLN A 52 11.26 -3.34 25.06
C GLN A 52 10.29 -4.52 25.33
N GLY A 53 9.00 -4.27 25.19
CA GLY A 53 7.98 -5.31 25.27
C GLY A 53 8.02 -6.25 24.05
N ARG A 54 7.41 -7.41 24.18
CA ARG A 54 7.28 -8.41 23.11
C ARG A 54 5.88 -8.37 22.50
N VAL A 55 5.80 -8.69 21.22
CA VAL A 55 4.53 -8.82 20.50
C VAL A 55 4.23 -10.29 20.25
N ARG A 56 3.03 -10.73 20.61
CA ARG A 56 2.56 -12.09 20.47
C ARG A 56 1.33 -12.13 19.57
N LEU A 57 1.29 -13.11 18.65
CA LEU A 57 0.10 -13.45 17.87
C LEU A 57 -0.64 -14.60 18.57
N VAL A 58 -1.92 -14.38 18.80
CA VAL A 58 -2.83 -15.41 19.30
C VAL A 58 -3.85 -15.67 18.20
N LEU A 59 -3.74 -16.81 17.55
CA LEU A 59 -4.63 -17.21 16.44
C LEU A 59 -5.70 -18.15 16.96
N ASP A 60 -6.94 -17.98 16.52
CA ASP A 60 -8.03 -18.91 16.77
C ASP A 60 -7.95 -20.05 15.73
N GLU A 61 -8.27 -21.27 16.14
CA GLU A 61 -8.18 -22.45 15.27
C GLU A 61 -9.10 -22.31 14.05
N GLY A 62 -8.52 -22.41 12.86
CA GLY A 62 -9.24 -22.56 11.60
C GLY A 62 -9.57 -21.26 10.83
N ASP A 63 -9.31 -20.08 11.38
CA ASP A 63 -9.50 -18.81 10.65
C ASP A 63 -8.27 -17.90 10.75
N SER A 64 -7.66 -17.58 9.61
CA SER A 64 -6.48 -16.71 9.54
C SER A 64 -6.75 -15.22 9.88
N LEU A 65 -8.01 -14.87 10.12
CA LEU A 65 -8.45 -13.54 10.55
C LEU A 65 -9.01 -13.53 11.97
N ALA A 66 -9.36 -14.71 12.51
CA ALA A 66 -9.79 -14.84 13.89
C ALA A 66 -8.56 -14.94 14.78
N GLY A 67 -8.42 -13.98 15.67
CA GLY A 67 -7.29 -13.91 16.58
C GLY A 67 -6.97 -12.48 16.98
N ARG A 68 -5.94 -12.35 17.78
CA ARG A 68 -5.50 -11.05 18.30
C ARG A 68 -3.99 -10.92 18.32
N VAL A 69 -3.55 -9.68 18.28
CA VAL A 69 -2.17 -9.28 18.49
C VAL A 69 -2.07 -8.70 19.89
N GLU A 70 -1.16 -9.20 20.68
CA GLU A 70 -0.93 -8.74 22.05
C GLU A 70 0.48 -8.21 22.21
N GLY A 71 0.63 -7.04 22.82
CA GLY A 71 1.87 -6.61 23.43
C GLY A 71 1.96 -7.19 24.83
N VAL A 72 3.08 -7.80 25.19
CA VAL A 72 3.30 -8.41 26.50
C VAL A 72 4.55 -7.86 27.14
N ASP A 73 4.57 -7.82 28.47
CA ASP A 73 5.76 -7.51 29.27
C ASP A 73 6.74 -8.70 29.31
N ASP A 74 7.82 -8.56 30.11
CA ASP A 74 8.81 -9.61 30.28
C ASP A 74 8.28 -10.87 30.94
N ASP A 75 7.24 -10.75 31.76
CA ASP A 75 6.57 -11.86 32.44
C ASP A 75 5.48 -12.52 31.57
N GLY A 76 5.22 -11.94 30.37
CA GLY A 76 4.22 -12.43 29.42
C GLY A 76 2.79 -11.97 29.70
N ALA A 77 2.61 -11.01 30.62
CA ALA A 77 1.30 -10.41 30.88
C ALA A 77 0.91 -9.43 29.75
N PRO A 78 -0.37 -9.43 29.31
CA PRO A 78 -0.79 -8.57 28.23
C PRO A 78 -0.81 -7.09 28.65
N LEU A 79 -0.08 -6.25 27.92
CA LEU A 79 -0.07 -4.80 28.09
C LEU A 79 -1.19 -4.15 27.25
N TRP A 80 -1.46 -4.71 26.08
CA TRP A 80 -2.53 -4.32 25.18
C TRP A 80 -2.92 -5.51 24.27
N SER A 81 -4.11 -5.45 23.69
CA SER A 81 -4.61 -6.44 22.73
C SER A 81 -5.38 -5.73 21.62
N GLN A 82 -5.22 -6.18 20.38
CA GLN A 82 -5.89 -5.68 19.19
C GLN A 82 -6.36 -6.83 18.33
N ASP A 83 -7.53 -6.69 17.71
CA ASP A 83 -8.07 -7.67 16.77
C ASP A 83 -7.14 -7.80 15.54
N LEU A 84 -6.82 -9.04 15.16
CA LEU A 84 -5.95 -9.32 14.03
C LEU A 84 -6.54 -8.81 12.70
N ALA A 85 -7.86 -8.77 12.57
CA ALA A 85 -8.51 -8.22 11.40
C ALA A 85 -8.32 -6.71 11.26
N GLU A 86 -8.33 -5.97 12.38
CA GLU A 86 -8.02 -4.53 12.37
C GLU A 86 -6.57 -4.28 11.97
N VAL A 87 -5.64 -5.13 12.44
CA VAL A 87 -4.23 -5.07 12.03
C VAL A 87 -4.07 -5.38 10.56
N ALA A 88 -4.77 -6.39 10.05
CA ALA A 88 -4.75 -6.74 8.63
C ALA A 88 -5.28 -5.59 7.75
N ALA A 89 -6.27 -4.84 8.24
CA ALA A 89 -6.80 -3.68 7.54
C ALA A 89 -5.81 -2.51 7.48
N ALA A 90 -4.82 -2.47 8.39
CA ALA A 90 -3.81 -1.42 8.42
C ALA A 90 -2.74 -1.55 7.32
N ILE A 91 -2.64 -2.71 6.65
CA ILE A 91 -1.59 -2.96 5.66
C ILE A 91 -1.93 -2.27 4.34
N PRO A 92 -0.97 -1.55 3.73
CA PRO A 92 -1.15 -0.98 2.40
C PRO A 92 -1.20 -2.07 1.33
N CYS A 93 -2.25 -2.09 0.54
CA CYS A 93 -2.44 -3.08 -0.52
C CYS A 93 -2.98 -2.47 -1.79
N PHE A 94 -2.51 -2.99 -2.93
CA PHE A 94 -3.17 -2.86 -4.21
C PHE A 94 -4.27 -3.91 -4.34
N THR A 95 -5.25 -3.68 -5.21
CA THR A 95 -6.18 -4.73 -5.62
C THR A 95 -5.73 -5.36 -6.94
N ALA A 96 -6.15 -6.61 -7.19
CA ALA A 96 -5.93 -7.26 -8.47
C ALA A 96 -6.46 -6.39 -9.62
N GLY A 97 -5.76 -6.37 -10.74
CA GLY A 97 -6.03 -5.54 -11.90
C GLY A 97 -5.39 -4.15 -11.86
N THR A 98 -4.83 -3.70 -10.74
CA THR A 98 -4.09 -2.43 -10.69
C THR A 98 -2.85 -2.48 -11.58
N SER A 99 -2.72 -1.50 -12.47
CA SER A 99 -1.56 -1.41 -13.37
C SER A 99 -0.39 -0.73 -12.67
N ILE A 100 0.73 -1.44 -12.56
CA ILE A 100 2.00 -0.93 -12.02
C ILE A 100 2.97 -0.66 -13.16
N MET A 101 3.57 0.52 -13.18
CA MET A 101 4.54 0.88 -14.21
C MET A 101 5.89 0.22 -13.93
N THR A 102 6.37 -0.53 -14.92
CA THR A 102 7.70 -1.15 -14.92
C THR A 102 8.61 -0.52 -15.97
N ALA A 103 9.88 -0.84 -15.97
CA ALA A 103 10.82 -0.44 -17.02
C ALA A 103 10.44 -1.00 -18.41
N ALA A 104 9.66 -2.08 -18.46
CA ALA A 104 9.15 -2.69 -19.69
C ALA A 104 7.74 -2.18 -20.10
N GLY A 105 7.13 -1.30 -19.28
CA GLY A 105 5.78 -0.79 -19.48
C GLY A 105 4.83 -1.19 -18.33
N PRO A 106 3.53 -0.89 -18.46
CA PRO A 106 2.53 -1.21 -17.43
C PRO A 106 2.28 -2.73 -17.35
N VAL A 107 2.22 -3.25 -16.14
CA VAL A 107 1.94 -4.66 -15.84
C VAL A 107 0.89 -4.74 -14.73
N PRO A 108 -0.15 -5.61 -14.84
CA PRO A 108 -1.07 -5.87 -13.74
C PRO A 108 -0.31 -6.34 -12.48
N VAL A 109 -0.71 -5.85 -11.32
CA VAL A 109 0.01 -6.11 -10.06
C VAL A 109 0.12 -7.60 -9.73
N GLU A 110 -0.88 -8.41 -10.10
CA GLU A 110 -0.90 -9.87 -9.92
C GLU A 110 0.07 -10.63 -10.83
N ASP A 111 0.48 -10.01 -11.94
CA ASP A 111 1.40 -10.60 -12.91
C ASP A 111 2.87 -10.29 -12.62
N LEU A 112 3.14 -9.36 -11.71
CA LEU A 112 4.49 -8.99 -11.31
C LEU A 112 5.23 -10.16 -10.63
N ARG A 113 6.52 -10.26 -10.91
CA ARG A 113 7.40 -11.30 -10.36
C ARG A 113 8.65 -10.66 -9.73
N PRO A 114 9.23 -11.29 -8.70
CA PRO A 114 10.54 -10.86 -8.20
C PRO A 114 11.55 -10.72 -9.33
N GLY A 115 12.26 -9.58 -9.34
CA GLY A 115 13.17 -9.18 -10.41
C GLY A 115 12.60 -8.17 -11.41
N ASP A 116 11.28 -8.02 -11.52
CA ASP A 116 10.68 -6.97 -12.34
C ASP A 116 11.11 -5.59 -11.85
N ARG A 117 11.39 -4.69 -12.81
CA ARG A 117 11.92 -3.35 -12.53
C ARG A 117 10.78 -2.34 -12.39
N ILE A 118 10.37 -2.07 -11.17
CA ILE A 118 9.28 -1.14 -10.84
C ILE A 118 9.78 0.31 -10.93
N ILE A 119 9.02 1.17 -11.59
CA ILE A 119 9.33 2.61 -11.65
C ILE A 119 9.02 3.26 -10.31
N THR A 120 10.05 3.86 -9.73
CA THR A 120 9.95 4.64 -8.49
C THR A 120 10.15 6.13 -8.76
N ARG A 121 9.58 6.98 -7.90
CA ARG A 121 9.66 8.44 -8.05
C ARG A 121 11.09 8.97 -7.94
N ASP A 122 11.86 8.47 -6.97
CA ASP A 122 13.13 9.08 -6.59
C ASP A 122 14.36 8.26 -7.00
N ALA A 123 14.20 6.95 -7.20
CA ALA A 123 15.33 6.03 -7.42
C ALA A 123 15.33 5.36 -8.81
N GLY A 124 14.50 5.84 -9.74
CA GLY A 124 14.36 5.21 -11.05
C GLY A 124 13.72 3.82 -10.98
N ALA A 125 14.12 2.90 -11.84
CA ALA A 125 13.58 1.54 -11.84
C ALA A 125 14.28 0.68 -10.79
N GLN A 126 13.54 0.18 -9.80
CA GLN A 126 14.04 -0.68 -8.71
C GLN A 126 13.51 -2.11 -8.84
N PRO A 127 14.29 -3.14 -8.48
CA PRO A 127 13.83 -4.51 -8.57
C PRO A 127 12.73 -4.79 -7.53
N LEU A 128 11.67 -5.47 -7.95
CA LEU A 128 10.72 -6.10 -7.03
C LEU A 128 11.43 -7.25 -6.32
N LEU A 129 11.48 -7.25 -5.01
CA LEU A 129 12.14 -8.28 -4.23
C LEU A 129 11.16 -9.38 -3.81
N TRP A 130 9.92 -9.00 -3.50
CA TRP A 130 8.88 -9.93 -3.12
C TRP A 130 7.50 -9.35 -3.44
N SER A 131 6.56 -10.25 -3.75
CA SER A 131 5.14 -9.93 -3.83
C SER A 131 4.34 -10.94 -3.02
N GLY A 132 3.32 -10.46 -2.31
CA GLY A 132 2.42 -11.29 -1.54
C GLY A 132 0.97 -10.96 -1.84
N GLN A 133 0.07 -11.85 -1.46
CA GLN A 133 -1.36 -11.63 -1.63
C GLN A 133 -2.17 -12.11 -0.45
N ARG A 134 -3.37 -11.53 -0.30
CA ARG A 134 -4.38 -11.96 0.65
C ARG A 134 -5.76 -11.79 0.05
N ASP A 135 -6.58 -12.84 0.13
CA ASP A 135 -7.96 -12.82 -0.36
C ASP A 135 -8.94 -12.63 0.81
N PHE A 136 -9.94 -11.77 0.60
CA PHE A 136 -11.04 -11.56 1.52
C PHE A 136 -12.36 -11.85 0.82
N CYS A 137 -13.17 -12.73 1.40
CA CYS A 137 -14.47 -13.10 0.87
C CYS A 137 -15.58 -12.16 1.39
N TRP A 138 -16.79 -12.33 0.87
CA TRP A 138 -17.97 -11.55 1.23
C TRP A 138 -18.26 -11.53 2.75
N ARG A 139 -17.99 -12.63 3.46
CA ARG A 139 -18.17 -12.70 4.91
C ARG A 139 -17.21 -11.77 5.64
N ALA A 140 -15.93 -11.79 5.27
CA ALA A 140 -14.94 -10.87 5.85
C ALA A 140 -15.29 -9.41 5.55
N LEU A 141 -15.63 -9.07 4.31
CA LEU A 141 -16.00 -7.70 3.92
C LEU A 141 -17.33 -7.24 4.51
N GLY A 142 -18.23 -8.17 4.84
CA GLY A 142 -19.49 -7.89 5.50
C GLY A 142 -19.35 -7.62 7.00
N LEU A 143 -18.54 -8.43 7.68
CA LEU A 143 -18.30 -8.32 9.12
C LEU A 143 -17.29 -7.21 9.46
N LEU A 144 -16.35 -6.92 8.56
CA LEU A 144 -15.23 -6.00 8.75
C LEU A 144 -15.20 -4.96 7.63
N PRO A 145 -16.10 -3.94 7.68
CA PRO A 145 -16.19 -2.93 6.63
C PRO A 145 -14.88 -2.17 6.38
N MET A 146 -13.97 -2.10 7.37
CA MET A 146 -12.64 -1.51 7.25
C MET A 146 -11.72 -2.25 6.27
N LEU A 147 -12.09 -3.46 5.84
CA LEU A 147 -11.37 -4.21 4.80
C LEU A 147 -11.83 -3.88 3.38
N ARG A 148 -12.93 -3.13 3.22
CA ARG A 148 -13.45 -2.78 1.89
C ARG A 148 -12.54 -1.76 1.22
N PRO A 149 -12.18 -1.97 -0.06
CA PRO A 149 -11.31 -1.04 -0.75
C PRO A 149 -11.98 0.31 -0.98
N VAL A 150 -11.15 1.34 -1.01
CA VAL A 150 -11.50 2.68 -1.48
C VAL A 150 -11.37 2.68 -2.99
N ARG A 151 -12.41 3.13 -3.70
CA ARG A 151 -12.40 3.38 -5.12
C ARG A 151 -12.10 4.84 -5.39
N VAL A 152 -11.13 5.10 -6.23
CA VAL A 152 -10.78 6.41 -6.78
C VAL A 152 -11.13 6.40 -8.26
N SER A 153 -12.12 7.17 -8.66
CA SER A 153 -12.61 7.22 -10.05
C SER A 153 -11.64 7.94 -10.98
N PRO A 154 -11.69 7.67 -12.30
CA PRO A 154 -10.81 8.30 -13.26
C PRO A 154 -10.86 9.83 -13.22
N GLY A 155 -9.71 10.47 -13.28
CA GLY A 155 -9.60 11.92 -13.36
C GLY A 155 -9.84 12.70 -12.06
N VAL A 156 -10.17 12.01 -10.96
CA VAL A 156 -10.49 12.67 -9.67
C VAL A 156 -9.27 13.31 -9.02
N LEU A 157 -8.10 12.71 -9.19
CA LEU A 157 -6.85 13.21 -8.62
C LEU A 157 -6.11 14.20 -9.54
N GLY A 158 -6.75 14.60 -10.64
CA GLY A 158 -6.16 15.50 -11.62
C GLY A 158 -6.43 15.06 -13.07
N PRO A 159 -6.06 15.83 -14.08
CA PRO A 159 -6.32 15.51 -15.48
C PRO A 159 -5.79 14.13 -15.88
N GLY A 160 -6.71 13.15 -16.09
CA GLY A 160 -6.36 11.77 -16.45
C GLY A 160 -5.77 10.93 -15.32
N LEU A 161 -5.92 11.33 -14.05
CA LEU A 161 -5.42 10.63 -12.88
C LEU A 161 -6.54 10.25 -11.89
N PRO A 162 -6.65 8.97 -11.50
CA PRO A 162 -6.05 7.83 -12.16
C PRO A 162 -6.60 7.65 -13.58
N ALA A 163 -5.93 6.85 -14.43
CA ALA A 163 -6.37 6.62 -15.81
C ALA A 163 -7.66 5.80 -15.91
N ARG A 164 -7.95 5.00 -14.89
CA ARG A 164 -9.17 4.18 -14.73
C ARG A 164 -9.46 4.03 -13.24
N ASP A 165 -10.58 3.39 -12.87
CA ASP A 165 -10.90 3.10 -11.47
C ASP A 165 -9.70 2.46 -10.78
N MET A 166 -9.23 3.08 -9.70
CA MET A 166 -8.15 2.59 -8.86
C MET A 166 -8.75 2.14 -7.53
N LEU A 167 -8.53 0.88 -7.19
CA LEU A 167 -9.02 0.29 -5.95
C LEU A 167 -7.85 0.03 -5.02
N LEU A 168 -7.91 0.54 -3.81
CA LEU A 168 -6.83 0.47 -2.82
C LEU A 168 -7.36 0.05 -1.46
N SER A 169 -6.54 -0.59 -0.64
CA SER A 169 -6.92 -0.76 0.77
C SER A 169 -7.05 0.62 1.43
N PRO A 170 -7.90 0.76 2.47
CA PRO A 170 -8.17 2.07 3.09
C PRO A 170 -6.91 2.79 3.61
N ASN A 171 -5.91 2.03 4.07
CA ASN A 171 -4.67 2.59 4.59
C ASN A 171 -3.55 2.72 3.54
N HIS A 172 -3.81 2.35 2.27
CA HIS A 172 -2.83 2.54 1.21
C HIS A 172 -2.57 4.02 0.96
N LEU A 173 -1.30 4.40 0.89
CA LEU A 173 -0.89 5.80 0.79
C LEU A 173 -0.76 6.24 -0.67
N LEU A 174 -1.43 7.34 -0.99
CA LEU A 174 -1.30 8.07 -2.25
C LEU A 174 -0.41 9.29 -2.04
N LEU A 175 0.50 9.54 -2.96
CA LEU A 175 1.36 10.72 -2.92
C LEU A 175 0.57 11.92 -3.44
N ALA A 176 0.56 12.98 -2.66
CA ALA A 176 -0.06 14.26 -2.99
C ALA A 176 0.88 15.41 -2.66
N GLU A 177 0.60 16.56 -3.21
CA GLU A 177 1.29 17.81 -2.88
C GLU A 177 0.42 18.64 -1.93
N ARG A 178 0.95 18.97 -0.78
CA ARG A 178 0.40 20.02 0.07
C ARG A 178 0.78 21.36 -0.53
N PRO A 179 -0.19 22.20 -0.91
CA PRO A 179 0.11 23.51 -1.49
C PRO A 179 0.96 24.37 -0.54
N ALA A 180 1.78 25.24 -1.11
CA ALA A 180 2.50 26.25 -0.34
C ALA A 180 1.50 27.17 0.38
N THR A 181 1.85 27.53 1.62
CA THR A 181 1.16 28.56 2.40
C THR A 181 2.11 29.72 2.65
N ALA A 182 1.62 30.81 3.31
CA ALA A 182 2.49 31.93 3.67
C ALA A 182 3.66 31.50 4.58
N ASP A 183 3.49 30.43 5.37
CA ASP A 183 4.43 29.98 6.38
C ASP A 183 5.16 28.68 6.02
N SER A 184 4.80 28.03 4.90
CA SER A 184 5.35 26.72 4.51
C SER A 184 5.44 26.58 2.99
N PRO A 185 6.56 26.06 2.44
CA PRO A 185 6.63 25.72 1.03
C PRO A 185 5.70 24.56 0.68
N ALA A 186 5.46 24.35 -0.62
CA ALA A 186 4.80 23.14 -1.11
C ALA A 186 5.62 21.90 -0.70
N GLU A 187 4.93 20.83 -0.29
CA GLU A 187 5.57 19.61 0.21
C GLU A 187 4.84 18.38 -0.28
N GLU A 188 5.61 17.41 -0.78
CA GLU A 188 5.07 16.08 -1.09
C GLU A 188 4.83 15.28 0.17
N MET A 189 3.65 14.72 0.30
CA MET A 189 3.26 13.89 1.43
C MET A 189 2.39 12.71 1.01
N PHE A 190 2.41 11.68 1.81
CA PHE A 190 1.50 10.55 1.66
C PHE A 190 0.20 10.78 2.42
N LEU A 191 -0.91 10.41 1.77
CA LEU A 191 -2.27 10.45 2.32
C LEU A 191 -2.88 9.05 2.27
N PRO A 192 -3.44 8.52 3.36
CA PRO A 192 -4.22 7.29 3.33
C PRO A 192 -5.45 7.44 2.42
N ALA A 193 -5.74 6.44 1.60
CA ALA A 193 -6.88 6.46 0.69
C ALA A 193 -8.22 6.73 1.43
N ARG A 194 -8.37 6.23 2.66
CA ARG A 194 -9.56 6.49 3.50
C ARG A 194 -9.78 7.97 3.81
N ASP A 195 -8.71 8.77 3.90
CA ASP A 195 -8.81 10.19 4.24
C ASP A 195 -9.34 11.03 3.07
N LEU A 196 -9.42 10.42 1.89
CA LEU A 196 -10.01 11.00 0.69
C LEU A 196 -11.52 10.68 0.55
N LEU A 197 -12.07 9.77 1.38
CA LEU A 197 -13.48 9.40 1.33
C LEU A 197 -14.37 10.62 1.54
N GLY A 198 -15.47 10.69 0.76
CA GLY A 198 -16.40 11.82 0.77
C GLY A 198 -16.07 12.90 -0.24
N GLN A 199 -14.90 12.86 -0.89
CA GLN A 199 -14.65 13.69 -2.07
C GLN A 199 -15.41 13.13 -3.28
N PRO A 200 -15.89 13.98 -4.20
CA PRO A 200 -16.59 13.51 -5.40
C PRO A 200 -15.76 12.49 -6.19
N GLY A 201 -16.33 11.31 -6.44
CA GLY A 201 -15.67 10.23 -7.17
C GLY A 201 -14.71 9.38 -6.33
N ILE A 202 -14.70 9.55 -4.99
CA ILE A 202 -13.96 8.68 -4.08
C ILE A 202 -14.92 8.09 -3.05
N ASP A 203 -15.11 6.78 -3.10
CA ASP A 203 -16.08 6.06 -2.28
C ASP A 203 -15.59 4.65 -1.89
N VAL A 204 -16.33 3.99 -1.00
CA VAL A 204 -16.07 2.60 -0.64
C VAL A 204 -16.59 1.71 -1.76
N ALA A 205 -15.74 0.87 -2.33
CA ALA A 205 -16.14 -0.02 -3.42
C ALA A 205 -17.15 -1.09 -2.94
N PRO A 206 -18.28 -1.27 -3.65
CA PRO A 206 -19.31 -2.23 -3.29
C PRO A 206 -18.95 -3.66 -3.73
N LEU A 207 -17.78 -4.15 -3.32
CA LEU A 207 -17.28 -5.48 -3.66
C LEU A 207 -17.74 -6.52 -2.64
N THR A 208 -17.97 -7.74 -3.12
CA THR A 208 -18.26 -8.92 -2.28
C THR A 208 -17.01 -9.75 -1.98
N GLU A 209 -15.95 -9.54 -2.72
CA GLU A 209 -14.64 -10.17 -2.51
C GLU A 209 -13.54 -9.23 -2.99
N VAL A 210 -12.34 -9.37 -2.45
CA VAL A 210 -11.18 -8.60 -2.88
C VAL A 210 -9.90 -9.43 -2.71
N ARG A 211 -9.02 -9.34 -3.69
CA ARG A 211 -7.63 -9.80 -3.59
C ARG A 211 -6.74 -8.59 -3.39
N TYR A 212 -6.08 -8.55 -2.25
CA TYR A 212 -5.07 -7.56 -1.93
C TYR A 212 -3.68 -8.08 -2.21
N LEU A 213 -2.84 -7.22 -2.81
CA LEU A 213 -1.47 -7.54 -3.19
C LEU A 213 -0.49 -6.53 -2.58
N HIS A 214 0.67 -7.05 -2.21
CA HIS A 214 1.76 -6.28 -1.60
C HIS A 214 2.99 -6.36 -2.50
N LEU A 215 3.69 -5.23 -2.67
CA LEU A 215 4.93 -5.16 -3.44
C LEU A 215 6.05 -4.66 -2.53
N LEU A 216 7.07 -5.49 -2.31
CA LEU A 216 8.23 -5.15 -1.51
C LEU A 216 9.45 -4.89 -2.39
N LEU A 217 10.06 -3.73 -2.21
CA LEU A 217 11.33 -3.31 -2.78
C LEU A 217 12.41 -3.29 -1.67
N ASP A 218 13.62 -2.84 -1.97
CA ASP A 218 14.73 -2.73 -1.01
C ASP A 218 14.41 -1.84 0.19
N ARG A 219 13.51 -0.88 0.01
CA ARG A 219 12.98 0.04 1.02
C ARG A 219 11.61 0.55 0.60
N HIS A 220 11.02 1.41 1.43
CA HIS A 220 9.79 2.10 1.10
C HIS A 220 10.01 3.09 -0.06
N HIS A 221 9.22 2.98 -1.12
CA HIS A 221 9.25 3.84 -2.30
C HIS A 221 7.86 4.35 -2.68
N ALA A 222 7.81 5.52 -3.30
CA ALA A 222 6.66 5.90 -4.11
C ALA A 222 6.81 5.25 -5.49
N ILE A 223 5.83 4.43 -5.90
CA ILE A 223 5.77 3.69 -7.17
C ILE A 223 4.62 4.18 -8.03
N LEU A 224 4.72 4.03 -9.34
CA LEU A 224 3.73 4.54 -10.28
C LEU A 224 2.65 3.48 -10.53
N SER A 225 1.43 3.74 -10.07
CA SER A 225 0.24 2.87 -10.20
C SER A 225 -0.93 3.63 -10.82
N GLU A 226 -1.58 3.10 -11.84
CA GLU A 226 -2.67 3.74 -12.60
C GLU A 226 -2.36 5.21 -13.02
N GLY A 227 -1.09 5.55 -13.19
CA GLY A 227 -0.63 6.90 -13.46
C GLY A 227 -0.40 7.76 -12.22
N CYS A 228 -0.81 7.33 -11.04
CA CYS A 228 -0.64 8.00 -9.75
C CYS A 228 0.57 7.45 -9.00
N TRP A 229 1.20 8.30 -8.18
CA TRP A 229 2.23 7.85 -7.26
C TRP A 229 1.59 7.32 -5.98
N SER A 230 1.94 6.10 -5.59
CA SER A 230 1.46 5.45 -4.37
C SER A 230 2.57 4.66 -3.70
N GLU A 231 2.36 4.19 -2.49
CA GLU A 231 3.41 3.51 -1.74
C GLU A 231 3.67 2.06 -2.20
N SER A 232 4.91 1.60 -2.04
CA SER A 232 5.25 0.18 -1.94
C SER A 232 5.05 -0.31 -0.51
N LEU A 233 5.09 -1.62 -0.26
CA LEU A 233 5.08 -2.15 1.10
C LEU A 233 6.29 -1.60 1.87
N ARG A 234 6.02 -0.99 3.03
CA ARG A 234 7.06 -0.60 3.98
C ARG A 234 7.43 -1.83 4.83
N PRO A 235 8.68 -2.31 4.74
CA PRO A 235 9.12 -3.44 5.55
C PRO A 235 9.30 -2.99 7.00
N ASP A 236 8.23 -3.04 7.79
CA ASP A 236 8.25 -2.73 9.21
C ASP A 236 7.51 -3.80 10.03
N PRO A 237 7.74 -3.87 11.35
CA PRO A 237 7.12 -4.88 12.19
C PRO A 237 5.60 -4.88 12.15
N ALA A 238 4.95 -3.72 12.01
CA ALA A 238 3.49 -3.62 11.96
C ALA A 238 2.94 -4.28 10.67
N ALA A 239 3.58 -4.00 9.52
CA ALA A 239 3.24 -4.64 8.27
C ALA A 239 3.42 -6.16 8.35
N MET A 240 4.52 -6.64 8.95
CA MET A 240 4.79 -8.08 9.09
C MET A 240 3.70 -8.81 9.89
N VAL A 241 3.18 -8.21 10.94
CA VAL A 241 2.11 -8.81 11.76
C VAL A 241 0.83 -9.02 10.95
N GLY A 242 0.47 -8.08 10.11
CA GLY A 242 -0.76 -8.17 9.31
C GLY A 242 -0.67 -9.08 8.08
N LEU A 243 0.51 -9.57 7.70
CA LEU A 243 0.68 -10.52 6.60
C LEU A 243 0.25 -11.94 7.00
N THR A 244 -0.04 -12.78 5.99
CA THR A 244 -0.28 -14.22 6.22
C THR A 244 0.98 -14.89 6.76
N GLU A 245 0.81 -16.03 7.46
CA GLU A 245 1.95 -16.82 7.96
C GLU A 245 2.91 -17.21 6.83
N ALA A 246 2.38 -17.64 5.68
CA ALA A 246 3.19 -17.99 4.52
C ALA A 246 4.01 -16.79 4.01
N SER A 247 3.40 -15.60 3.99
CA SER A 247 4.08 -14.35 3.60
C SER A 247 5.18 -13.98 4.58
N ARG A 248 4.92 -14.07 5.89
CA ARG A 248 5.92 -13.78 6.93
C ARG A 248 7.12 -14.72 6.82
N SER A 249 6.86 -16.02 6.67
CA SER A 249 7.91 -17.04 6.52
C SER A 249 8.76 -16.80 5.27
N ALA A 250 8.12 -16.43 4.15
CA ALA A 250 8.83 -16.12 2.91
C ALA A 250 9.73 -14.89 3.06
N LEU A 251 9.25 -13.82 3.71
CA LEU A 251 10.02 -12.60 3.94
C LEU A 251 11.19 -12.83 4.91
N ALA A 252 10.95 -13.56 6.00
CA ALA A 252 12.01 -13.92 6.95
C ALA A 252 13.09 -14.76 6.28
N GLY A 253 12.70 -15.73 5.42
CA GLY A 253 13.63 -16.53 4.62
C GLY A 253 14.43 -15.72 3.60
N ALA A 254 13.90 -14.60 3.14
CA ALA A 254 14.57 -13.67 2.23
C ALA A 254 15.45 -12.63 2.96
N GLY A 255 15.57 -12.70 4.29
CA GLY A 255 16.43 -11.83 5.09
C GLY A 255 15.81 -10.47 5.43
N PHE A 256 14.50 -10.29 5.20
CA PHE A 256 13.81 -9.08 5.63
C PHE A 256 13.48 -9.19 7.12
N GLY A 257 14.12 -8.31 7.89
CA GLY A 257 13.98 -8.25 9.34
C GLY A 257 12.77 -7.43 9.80
N MET A 258 12.60 -7.42 11.11
CA MET A 258 11.57 -6.65 11.83
C MET A 258 12.06 -5.21 12.15
N ASP A 259 13.07 -4.71 11.44
CA ASP A 259 13.59 -3.37 11.71
C ASP A 259 12.64 -2.31 11.12
N PRO A 260 12.30 -1.26 11.88
CA PRO A 260 11.47 -0.18 11.41
C PRO A 260 12.12 0.52 10.21
N ALA A 261 11.47 0.49 9.04
CA ALA A 261 11.92 1.24 7.88
C ALA A 261 11.25 2.62 7.85
N PRO A 262 12.02 3.71 7.62
CA PRO A 262 11.42 5.04 7.49
C PRO A 262 10.56 5.13 6.23
N SER A 263 9.50 5.92 6.30
CA SER A 263 8.73 6.29 5.11
C SER A 263 9.57 7.20 4.21
N CYS A 264 9.46 7.03 2.89
CA CYS A 264 10.19 7.86 1.92
C CYS A 264 9.61 9.28 1.79
N ARG A 265 8.43 9.53 2.37
CA ARG A 265 7.80 10.86 2.50
C ARG A 265 7.14 10.99 3.86
N ALA A 266 6.89 12.23 4.25
CA ALA A 266 6.01 12.49 5.39
C ALA A 266 4.62 11.90 5.13
N ILE A 267 4.02 11.29 6.14
CA ILE A 267 2.65 10.80 6.09
C ILE A 267 1.78 11.87 6.74
N ALA A 268 0.71 12.29 6.07
CA ALA A 268 -0.24 13.21 6.66
C ALA A 268 -0.79 12.57 7.93
N GLY A 269 -0.45 13.15 9.03
CA GLY A 269 -0.87 12.73 10.37
C GLY A 269 -1.54 13.87 11.10
N PRO A 270 -2.16 13.62 12.28
CA PRO A 270 -2.71 14.69 13.09
C PRO A 270 -1.59 15.70 13.36
N ARG A 271 -1.82 16.96 13.00
CA ARG A 271 -1.01 18.04 13.55
C ARG A 271 -1.04 17.90 15.07
N ALA A 272 0.14 17.76 15.67
CA ALA A 272 0.24 18.03 17.08
C ALA A 272 -0.31 19.44 17.32
N ALA A 273 -1.35 19.52 18.16
CA ALA A 273 -1.94 20.77 18.61
C ALA A 273 -0.92 21.56 19.43
#